data_7a74cf79bf1895c4f8d9978a8f89d2c1
#
_entry.id   7a74cf79bf1895c4f8d9978a8f89d2c1
#
_cell.length_a   1.000
_cell.length_b   1.000
_cell.length_c   1.000
_cell.angle_alpha   90.00
_cell.angle_beta   90.00
_cell.angle_gamma   90.00
#
_symmetry.space_group_name_H-M   'P 1'
#
loop_
_entity.id
_entity.type
_entity.pdbx_description
1 polymer ?
#
loop_
_entity_poly.entity_id
_entity_poly.type
_entity_poly.pdbx_seq_one_letter_code
_entity_poly.pdbx_strand_id
1 'polypeptide(L)'
;MDFTKTMNEYVQAAEAAVARYLPVPEKRTAFIAEAMNYSVLAGGKRLRPVLMRVCADVFGGCPEEMIEPFMAAIEMIHTYSLVHDDLPAMDNDQYRRGKKTTWAQYGEAIGILAGDGLLNYAYETAAKAFDYAADADDMKRIAEALRLLASKPGIGGMLG
;
A
#
# COMPACT_ATOMS: atom_id res chain seq x y z
N MET A 1 24.25 -15.95 -9.02
CA MET A 1 23.27 -15.08 -8.33
C MET A 1 22.44 -15.96 -7.41
N ASP A 2 22.41 -15.68 -6.11
CA ASP A 2 21.57 -16.45 -5.18
C ASP A 2 20.16 -15.82 -5.18
N PHE A 3 19.21 -16.51 -5.78
CA PHE A 3 17.83 -16.05 -5.93
C PHE A 3 17.20 -15.73 -4.56
N THR A 4 17.41 -16.59 -3.56
CA THR A 4 16.84 -16.40 -2.23
C THR A 4 17.36 -15.13 -1.55
N LYS A 5 18.67 -14.88 -1.66
CA LYS A 5 19.28 -13.66 -1.12
C LYS A 5 18.74 -12.42 -1.81
N THR A 6 18.70 -12.41 -3.14
CA THR A 6 18.20 -11.29 -3.93
C THR A 6 16.72 -10.99 -3.62
N MET A 7 15.88 -12.04 -3.54
CA MET A 7 14.47 -11.86 -3.15
C MET A 7 14.30 -11.27 -1.75
N ASN A 8 15.11 -11.71 -0.79
CA ASN A 8 15.07 -11.16 0.56
C ASN A 8 15.46 -9.67 0.59
N GLU A 9 16.43 -9.26 -0.21
CA GLU A 9 16.83 -7.85 -0.35
C GLU A 9 15.66 -7.00 -0.89
N TYR A 10 14.96 -7.46 -1.93
CA TYR A 10 13.78 -6.79 -2.48
C TYR A 10 12.63 -6.72 -1.46
N VAL A 11 12.37 -7.79 -0.73
CA VAL A 11 11.34 -7.79 0.33
C VAL A 11 11.68 -6.81 1.45
N GLN A 12 12.94 -6.77 1.90
CA GLN A 12 13.37 -5.80 2.92
C GLN A 12 13.24 -4.35 2.43
N ALA A 13 13.62 -4.06 1.19
CA ALA A 13 13.44 -2.74 0.59
C ALA A 13 11.95 -2.36 0.50
N ALA A 14 11.10 -3.29 0.09
CA ALA A 14 9.65 -3.08 0.04
C ALA A 14 9.03 -2.83 1.43
N GLU A 15 9.44 -3.59 2.44
CA GLU A 15 9.00 -3.38 3.83
C GLU A 15 9.44 -1.99 4.36
N ALA A 16 10.67 -1.59 4.08
CA ALA A 16 11.19 -0.28 4.47
C ALA A 16 10.43 0.86 3.79
N ALA A 17 10.16 0.74 2.47
CA ALA A 17 9.38 1.71 1.71
C ALA A 17 7.96 1.82 2.27
N VAL A 18 7.27 0.69 2.48
CA VAL A 18 5.93 0.69 3.07
C VAL A 18 5.92 1.36 4.44
N ALA A 19 6.85 0.99 5.33
CA ALA A 19 6.91 1.56 6.68
C ALA A 19 7.17 3.07 6.70
N ARG A 20 8.00 3.57 5.77
CA ARG A 20 8.34 5.01 5.65
C ARG A 20 7.12 5.89 5.36
N TYR A 21 6.16 5.39 4.61
CA TYR A 21 4.98 6.14 4.15
C TYR A 21 3.72 5.86 4.97
N LEU A 22 3.81 5.12 6.07
CA LEU A 22 2.65 4.92 6.94
C LEU A 22 2.21 6.23 7.60
N PRO A 23 0.88 6.44 7.83
CA PRO A 23 0.41 7.64 8.51
C PRO A 23 0.94 7.72 9.93
N VAL A 24 1.47 8.89 10.29
CA VAL A 24 1.95 9.17 11.65
C VAL A 24 0.73 9.46 12.54
N PRO A 25 0.55 8.72 13.66
CA PRO A 25 -0.54 9.00 14.60
C PRO A 25 -0.38 10.38 15.27
N GLU A 26 -1.30 11.30 14.97
CA GLU A 26 -1.40 12.62 15.61
C GLU A 26 -2.62 12.68 16.53
N LYS A 27 -2.66 13.63 17.49
CA LYS A 27 -3.70 13.70 18.54
C LYS A 27 -5.14 13.46 18.04
N ARG A 28 -5.51 14.02 16.87
CA ARG A 28 -6.87 13.91 16.33
C ARG A 28 -7.08 12.66 15.48
N THR A 29 -6.03 12.16 14.86
CA THR A 29 -6.06 11.04 13.90
C THR A 29 -5.44 9.78 14.47
N ALA A 30 -4.89 9.82 15.69
CA ALA A 30 -4.11 8.72 16.28
C ALA A 30 -4.83 7.38 16.17
N PHE A 31 -6.09 7.31 16.57
CA PHE A 31 -6.84 6.06 16.63
C PHE A 31 -7.07 5.43 15.26
N ILE A 32 -7.40 6.25 14.24
CA ILE A 32 -7.60 5.73 12.88
C ILE A 32 -6.25 5.39 12.22
N ALA A 33 -5.22 6.23 12.42
CA ALA A 33 -3.88 5.94 11.91
C ALA A 33 -3.29 4.65 12.53
N GLU A 34 -3.52 4.40 13.81
CA GLU A 34 -3.14 3.15 14.47
C GLU A 34 -3.84 1.93 13.85
N ALA A 35 -5.15 2.01 13.59
CA ALA A 35 -5.89 0.93 12.96
C ALA A 35 -5.42 0.66 11.50
N MET A 36 -5.13 1.72 10.74
CA MET A 36 -4.54 1.61 9.41
C MET A 36 -3.16 0.94 9.47
N ASN A 37 -2.28 1.42 10.36
CA ASN A 37 -0.94 0.87 10.54
C ASN A 37 -0.97 -0.58 11.02
N TYR A 38 -1.87 -0.92 11.95
CA TYR A 38 -2.09 -2.28 12.42
C TYR A 38 -2.35 -3.23 11.24
N SER A 39 -3.20 -2.83 10.31
CA SER A 39 -3.56 -3.65 9.14
C SER A 39 -2.37 -3.86 8.21
N VAL A 40 -1.65 -2.78 7.86
CA VAL A 40 -0.50 -2.84 6.95
C VAL A 40 0.66 -3.63 7.58
N LEU A 41 0.92 -3.43 8.88
CA LEU A 41 1.98 -4.09 9.63
C LEU A 41 1.63 -5.52 10.09
N ALA A 42 0.44 -6.04 9.75
CA ALA A 42 0.09 -7.44 10.01
C ALA A 42 0.95 -8.45 9.21
N GLY A 43 1.88 -7.97 8.41
CA GLY A 43 2.80 -8.78 7.61
C GLY A 43 2.25 -9.11 6.23
N GLY A 44 3.02 -9.89 5.48
CA GLY A 44 2.68 -10.31 4.12
C GLY A 44 3.92 -10.61 3.29
N LYS A 45 3.73 -11.13 2.09
CA LYS A 45 4.84 -11.45 1.18
C LYS A 45 5.36 -10.23 0.41
N ARG A 46 4.68 -9.09 0.50
CA ARG A 46 5.03 -7.85 -0.23
C ARG A 46 5.27 -8.03 -1.73
N LEU A 47 4.59 -8.99 -2.35
CA LEU A 47 4.83 -9.32 -3.76
C LEU A 47 4.55 -8.14 -4.71
N ARG A 48 3.52 -7.32 -4.42
CA ARG A 48 3.16 -6.19 -5.28
C ARG A 48 4.25 -5.12 -5.33
N PRO A 49 4.73 -4.57 -4.20
CA PRO A 49 5.83 -3.61 -4.23
C PRO A 49 7.14 -4.23 -4.72
N VAL A 50 7.43 -5.51 -4.42
CA VAL A 50 8.60 -6.21 -4.97
C VAL A 50 8.55 -6.30 -6.49
N LEU A 51 7.40 -6.73 -7.06
CA LEU A 51 7.24 -6.80 -8.52
C LEU A 51 7.36 -5.42 -9.17
N MET A 52 6.81 -4.38 -8.54
CA MET A 52 6.96 -3.00 -9.04
C MET A 52 8.43 -2.60 -9.11
N ARG A 53 9.21 -2.84 -8.06
CA ARG A 53 10.63 -2.54 -8.02
C ARG A 53 11.42 -3.33 -9.07
N VAL A 54 11.20 -4.64 -9.14
CA VAL A 54 11.87 -5.51 -10.15
C VAL A 54 11.56 -5.04 -11.57
N CYS A 55 10.30 -4.70 -11.87
CA CYS A 55 9.94 -4.16 -13.17
C CYS A 55 10.68 -2.84 -13.46
N ALA A 56 10.73 -1.91 -12.50
CA ALA A 56 11.47 -0.67 -12.67
C ALA A 56 12.96 -0.93 -12.97
N ASP A 57 13.60 -1.84 -12.24
CA ASP A 57 15.02 -2.17 -12.44
C ASP A 57 15.27 -2.77 -13.82
N VAL A 58 14.37 -3.63 -14.34
CA VAL A 58 14.45 -4.22 -15.69
C VAL A 58 14.37 -3.15 -16.79
N PHE A 59 13.62 -2.07 -16.56
CA PHE A 59 13.45 -0.98 -17.53
C PHE A 59 14.41 0.20 -17.32
N GLY A 60 15.52 0.01 -16.63
CA GLY A 60 16.57 1.01 -16.48
C GLY A 60 16.60 1.73 -15.14
N GLY A 61 15.76 1.31 -14.20
CA GLY A 61 15.68 1.87 -12.86
C GLY A 61 14.73 3.06 -12.74
N CYS A 62 14.45 3.43 -11.49
CA CYS A 62 13.66 4.59 -11.13
C CYS A 62 14.25 5.16 -9.82
N PRO A 63 14.36 6.48 -9.65
CA PRO A 63 14.76 7.07 -8.38
C PRO A 63 13.90 6.56 -7.22
N GLU A 64 14.53 6.28 -6.08
CA GLU A 64 13.81 5.70 -4.93
C GLU A 64 12.68 6.61 -4.44
N GLU A 65 12.92 7.91 -4.43
CA GLU A 65 11.96 8.92 -4.02
C GLU A 65 10.71 8.96 -4.92
N MET A 66 10.83 8.49 -6.17
CA MET A 66 9.70 8.42 -7.11
C MET A 66 8.97 7.07 -7.03
N ILE A 67 9.68 5.95 -6.84
CA ILE A 67 9.06 4.61 -6.86
C ILE A 67 8.50 4.19 -5.51
N GLU A 68 9.16 4.52 -4.40
CA GLU A 68 8.75 4.10 -3.06
C GLU A 68 7.33 4.56 -2.67
N PRO A 69 6.90 5.81 -3.00
CA PRO A 69 5.51 6.22 -2.75
C PRO A 69 4.50 5.30 -3.44
N PHE A 70 4.79 4.85 -4.67
CA PHE A 70 3.94 3.91 -5.39
C PHE A 70 4.00 2.49 -4.81
N MET A 71 5.16 2.04 -4.34
CA MET A 71 5.31 0.76 -3.66
C MET A 71 4.48 0.72 -2.37
N ALA A 72 4.50 1.79 -1.59
CA ALA A 72 3.67 1.92 -0.40
C ALA A 72 2.18 2.00 -0.75
N ALA A 73 1.82 2.80 -1.73
CA ALA A 73 0.45 3.00 -2.17
C ALA A 73 -0.22 1.71 -2.66
N ILE A 74 0.46 0.92 -3.49
CA ILE A 74 -0.11 -0.35 -3.99
C ILE A 74 -0.32 -1.37 -2.87
N GLU A 75 0.54 -1.37 -1.84
CA GLU A 75 0.37 -2.24 -0.68
C GLU A 75 -0.75 -1.73 0.24
N MET A 76 -0.94 -0.41 0.38
CA MET A 76 -2.10 0.18 1.08
C MET A 76 -3.41 -0.17 0.39
N ILE A 77 -3.46 -0.07 -0.95
CA ILE A 77 -4.63 -0.48 -1.75
C ILE A 77 -4.91 -1.97 -1.58
N HIS A 78 -3.89 -2.81 -1.59
CA HIS A 78 -4.08 -4.23 -1.30
C HIS A 78 -4.59 -4.46 0.13
N THR A 79 -4.07 -3.71 1.09
CA THR A 79 -4.45 -3.88 2.50
C THR A 79 -5.88 -3.44 2.75
N TYR A 80 -6.33 -2.31 2.16
CA TYR A 80 -7.71 -1.87 2.31
C TYR A 80 -8.70 -2.93 1.82
N SER A 81 -8.42 -3.57 0.67
CA SER A 81 -9.30 -4.62 0.17
C SER A 81 -9.44 -5.77 1.15
N LEU A 82 -8.33 -6.20 1.77
CA LEU A 82 -8.35 -7.24 2.79
C LEU A 82 -9.10 -6.82 4.06
N VAL A 83 -8.93 -5.55 4.47
CA VAL A 83 -9.66 -5.00 5.65
C VAL A 83 -11.16 -4.99 5.41
N HIS A 84 -11.61 -4.66 4.20
CA HIS A 84 -13.03 -4.67 3.84
C HIS A 84 -13.56 -6.09 3.61
N ASP A 85 -12.77 -6.98 2.98
CA ASP A 85 -13.15 -8.38 2.82
C ASP A 85 -13.39 -9.07 4.17
N ASP A 86 -12.59 -8.74 5.18
CA ASP A 86 -12.72 -9.31 6.53
C ASP A 86 -13.99 -8.89 7.28
N LEU A 87 -14.67 -7.80 6.88
CA LEU A 87 -15.83 -7.26 7.60
C LEU A 87 -16.98 -8.28 7.75
N PRO A 88 -17.82 -8.16 8.81
CA PRO A 88 -18.96 -9.05 9.02
C PRO A 88 -19.94 -9.13 7.84
N ALA A 89 -20.05 -8.06 7.05
CA ALA A 89 -20.91 -8.00 5.87
C ALA A 89 -20.30 -8.65 4.62
N MET A 90 -19.04 -9.05 4.68
CA MET A 90 -18.27 -9.70 3.61
C MET A 90 -17.91 -11.14 4.03
N ASP A 91 -16.62 -11.44 4.20
CA ASP A 91 -16.17 -12.81 4.57
C ASP A 91 -16.35 -13.13 6.06
N ASN A 92 -16.54 -12.10 6.90
CA ASN A 92 -16.70 -12.21 8.35
C ASN A 92 -15.52 -12.92 9.05
N ASP A 93 -14.31 -12.65 8.60
CA ASP A 93 -13.10 -13.24 9.14
C ASP A 93 -12.65 -12.51 10.42
N GLN A 94 -12.49 -13.23 11.52
CA GLN A 94 -11.98 -12.67 12.77
C GLN A 94 -10.46 -12.69 12.88
N TYR A 95 -9.80 -13.53 12.08
CA TYR A 95 -8.35 -13.71 12.12
C TYR A 95 -7.76 -13.76 10.71
N ARG A 96 -6.65 -13.07 10.52
CA ARG A 96 -5.85 -13.09 9.30
C ARG A 96 -4.37 -13.16 9.67
N ARG A 97 -3.62 -14.09 9.05
CA ARG A 97 -2.18 -14.30 9.32
C ARG A 97 -1.86 -14.48 10.82
N GLY A 98 -2.74 -15.13 11.57
CA GLY A 98 -2.57 -15.39 13.00
C GLY A 98 -2.86 -14.21 13.94
N LYS A 99 -3.27 -13.06 13.40
CA LYS A 99 -3.70 -11.88 14.18
C LYS A 99 -5.19 -11.63 14.00
N LYS A 100 -5.82 -10.95 14.95
CA LYS A 100 -7.19 -10.46 14.77
C LYS A 100 -7.25 -9.54 13.54
N THR A 101 -8.35 -9.61 12.80
CA THR A 101 -8.62 -8.65 11.72
C THR A 101 -8.90 -7.27 12.30
N THR A 102 -8.84 -6.24 11.47
CA THR A 102 -8.98 -4.86 11.94
C THR A 102 -10.33 -4.63 12.61
N TRP A 103 -11.43 -5.13 12.02
CA TRP A 103 -12.74 -5.01 12.64
C TRP A 103 -12.86 -5.82 13.94
N ALA A 104 -12.24 -6.99 14.03
CA ALA A 104 -12.27 -7.80 15.26
C ALA A 104 -11.42 -7.20 16.39
N GLN A 105 -10.44 -6.34 16.07
CA GLN A 105 -9.56 -5.66 17.02
C GLN A 105 -10.13 -4.30 17.46
N TYR A 106 -10.66 -3.50 16.52
CA TYR A 106 -11.04 -2.11 16.73
C TYR A 106 -12.56 -1.85 16.62
N GLY A 107 -13.34 -2.85 16.24
CA GLY A 107 -14.77 -2.74 15.96
C GLY A 107 -15.05 -2.46 14.49
N GLU A 108 -16.29 -2.80 14.07
CA GLU A 108 -16.70 -2.76 12.65
C GLU A 108 -16.59 -1.36 12.04
N ALA A 109 -17.07 -0.32 12.74
CA ALA A 109 -16.99 1.05 12.25
C ALA A 109 -15.56 1.51 11.97
N ILE A 110 -14.61 1.13 12.84
CA ILE A 110 -13.20 1.46 12.61
C ILE A 110 -12.59 0.58 11.51
N GLY A 111 -13.02 -0.67 11.38
CA GLY A 111 -12.65 -1.51 10.25
C GLY A 111 -13.01 -0.86 8.90
N ILE A 112 -14.24 -0.36 8.77
CA ILE A 112 -14.70 0.36 7.58
C ILE A 112 -13.84 1.60 7.33
N LEU A 113 -13.73 2.48 8.33
CA LEU A 113 -12.99 3.73 8.20
C LEU A 113 -11.48 3.53 7.97
N ALA A 114 -10.89 2.46 8.52
CA ALA A 114 -9.49 2.13 8.27
C ALA A 114 -9.26 1.70 6.82
N GLY A 115 -10.17 0.94 6.23
CA GLY A 115 -10.13 0.59 4.82
C GLY A 115 -10.28 1.82 3.92
N ASP A 116 -11.29 2.66 4.15
CA ASP A 116 -11.47 3.92 3.42
C ASP A 116 -10.25 4.83 3.54
N GLY A 117 -9.72 4.96 4.77
CA GLY A 117 -8.52 5.74 5.06
C GLY A 117 -7.31 5.23 4.29
N LEU A 118 -7.08 3.91 4.25
CA LEU A 118 -5.98 3.30 3.50
C LEU A 118 -6.11 3.54 2.00
N LEU A 119 -7.31 3.42 1.45
CA LEU A 119 -7.54 3.67 0.03
C LEU A 119 -7.24 5.13 -0.34
N ASN A 120 -7.77 6.08 0.43
CA ASN A 120 -7.51 7.51 0.18
C ASN A 120 -6.02 7.85 0.40
N TYR A 121 -5.45 7.40 1.51
CA TYR A 121 -4.06 7.69 1.86
C TYR A 121 -3.04 7.08 0.88
N ALA A 122 -3.41 6.00 0.18
CA ALA A 122 -2.60 5.45 -0.90
C ALA A 122 -2.42 6.46 -2.04
N TYR A 123 -3.49 7.18 -2.44
CA TYR A 123 -3.38 8.21 -3.47
C TYR A 123 -2.62 9.44 -3.00
N GLU A 124 -2.83 9.87 -1.75
CA GLU A 124 -2.03 10.94 -1.14
C GLU A 124 -0.54 10.56 -1.11
N THR A 125 -0.23 9.31 -0.80
CA THR A 125 1.14 8.80 -0.77
C THR A 125 1.75 8.75 -2.17
N ALA A 126 1.06 8.17 -3.14
CA ALA A 126 1.55 8.09 -4.52
C ALA A 126 1.80 9.49 -5.12
N ALA A 127 0.96 10.47 -4.79
CA ALA A 127 1.12 11.85 -5.26
C ALA A 127 2.41 12.52 -4.76
N LYS A 128 3.02 12.07 -3.65
CA LYS A 128 4.31 12.60 -3.17
C LYS A 128 5.45 12.41 -4.17
N ALA A 129 5.33 11.45 -5.11
CA ALA A 129 6.32 11.28 -6.16
C ALA A 129 6.49 12.52 -7.04
N PHE A 130 5.46 13.37 -7.17
CA PHE A 130 5.55 14.63 -7.93
C PHE A 130 6.54 15.63 -7.34
N ASP A 131 6.82 15.57 -6.04
CA ASP A 131 7.78 16.45 -5.38
C ASP A 131 9.23 16.17 -5.82
N TYR A 132 9.46 15.03 -6.47
CA TYR A 132 10.78 14.56 -6.91
C TYR A 132 10.92 14.49 -8.43
N ALA A 133 9.94 14.95 -9.19
CA ALA A 133 10.02 15.02 -10.65
C ALA A 133 11.06 16.06 -11.07
N ALA A 134 12.06 15.64 -11.85
CA ALA A 134 13.13 16.52 -12.32
C ALA A 134 12.74 17.30 -13.57
N ASP A 135 11.82 16.76 -14.37
CA ASP A 135 11.41 17.34 -15.65
C ASP A 135 9.97 16.99 -16.05
N ALA A 136 9.55 17.44 -17.23
CA ALA A 136 8.21 17.19 -17.76
C ALA A 136 7.95 15.72 -18.11
N ASP A 137 8.98 14.95 -18.42
CA ASP A 137 8.84 13.52 -18.71
C ASP A 137 8.63 12.71 -17.44
N ASP A 138 9.30 13.07 -16.35
CA ASP A 138 9.02 12.49 -15.03
C ASP A 138 7.59 12.81 -14.58
N MET A 139 7.13 14.06 -14.74
CA MET A 139 5.75 14.45 -14.44
C MET A 139 4.73 13.59 -15.20
N LYS A 140 4.98 13.33 -16.50
CA LYS A 140 4.10 12.47 -17.31
C LYS A 140 4.11 11.01 -16.83
N ARG A 141 5.29 10.46 -16.51
CA ARG A 141 5.42 9.09 -16.00
C ARG A 141 4.68 8.91 -14.68
N ILE A 142 4.84 9.86 -13.75
CA ILE A 142 4.16 9.85 -12.46
C ILE A 142 2.64 9.97 -12.66
N ALA A 143 2.17 10.88 -13.51
CA ALA A 143 0.75 11.05 -13.80
C ALA A 143 0.13 9.78 -14.40
N GLU A 144 0.83 9.12 -15.34
CA GLU A 144 0.37 7.86 -15.93
C GLU A 144 0.38 6.71 -14.91
N ALA A 145 1.41 6.60 -14.08
CA ALA A 145 1.46 5.63 -13.01
C ALA A 145 0.31 5.83 -12.00
N LEU A 146 0.02 7.08 -11.63
CA LEU A 146 -1.10 7.41 -10.75
C LEU A 146 -2.45 7.07 -11.40
N ARG A 147 -2.63 7.37 -12.70
CA ARG A 147 -3.82 6.99 -13.46
C ARG A 147 -4.05 5.48 -13.47
N LEU A 148 -2.98 4.70 -13.68
CA LEU A 148 -3.04 3.23 -13.65
C LEU A 148 -3.37 2.73 -12.24
N LEU A 149 -2.69 3.27 -11.22
CA LEU A 149 -2.94 2.92 -9.81
C LEU A 149 -4.40 3.20 -9.42
N ALA A 150 -5.00 4.30 -9.91
CA ALA A 150 -6.37 4.65 -9.63
C ALA A 150 -7.39 3.79 -10.38
N SER A 151 -7.08 3.38 -11.61
CA SER A 151 -8.04 2.65 -12.46
C SER A 151 -8.11 1.15 -12.17
N LYS A 152 -6.98 0.53 -11.82
CA LYS A 152 -6.90 -0.95 -11.67
C LYS A 152 -7.62 -1.51 -10.44
N PRO A 153 -7.69 -0.83 -9.29
CA PRO A 153 -8.51 -1.26 -8.17
C PRO A 153 -10.02 -1.00 -8.34
N GLY A 154 -10.40 -0.21 -9.33
CA GLY A 154 -11.80 0.19 -9.58
C GLY A 154 -12.66 -0.87 -10.27
N ILE A 155 -13.84 -0.43 -10.75
CA ILE A 155 -14.87 -1.28 -11.37
C ILE A 155 -14.40 -2.00 -12.64
N GLY A 156 -13.39 -1.52 -13.32
CA GLY A 156 -12.79 -2.17 -14.49
C GLY A 156 -11.61 -3.09 -14.14
N GLY A 157 -11.43 -3.43 -12.88
CA GLY A 157 -10.32 -4.25 -12.37
C GLY A 157 -10.70 -5.07 -11.15
N MET A 158 -10.18 -4.71 -9.97
CA MET A 158 -10.33 -5.55 -8.77
C MET A 158 -11.78 -5.65 -8.26
N LEU A 159 -12.63 -4.63 -8.46
CA LEU A 159 -14.03 -4.61 -8.00
C LEU A 159 -15.03 -5.19 -9.01
N GLY A 160 -14.64 -5.43 -10.23
CA GLY A 160 -15.45 -6.03 -11.31
C GLY A 160 -15.01 -7.43 -11.62
#